data_742d1f90f53ab764340d65d5f8f2f577
#
_entry.id   742d1f90f53ab764340d65d5f8f2f577
#
_cell.length_a   1.000
_cell.length_b   1.000
_cell.length_c   1.000
_cell.angle_alpha   90.00
_cell.angle_beta   90.00
_cell.angle_gamma   90.00
#
_symmetry.space_group_name_H-M   'P 1'
#
loop_
_entity.id
_entity.type
_entity.pdbx_description
1 polymer ?
#
loop_
_entity_poly.entity_id
_entity_poly.type
_entity_poly.pdbx_seq_one_letter_code
_entity_poly.pdbx_strand_id
1 'polypeptide(L)'
;MRGIAQCQDYLNMKQDNLYQQIHSMKNLFFAFKKARKGKTKKYYVKRFEKCLIKQLLTLSIELKSQKYSQEPLRTFILRDPKTRKISKSTFRDRVVHHAIVRIMDPIFDKNFIYDSCANRKGKGNLFALKRFDLFKRKITNNLNSKAFCLKADIKHYFQEVNHKILLTAIERKIKDEKVMWLIKQILGGGRTRQRYAFRQSYIPVFRKYLS
;
A
#
# COMPACT_ATOMS: atom_id res chain seq x y z
N MET A 1 -19.21 27.61 15.05
CA MET A 1 -19.59 26.74 13.92
C MET A 1 -18.90 27.06 12.57
N ARG A 2 -18.35 28.26 12.33
CA ARG A 2 -17.66 28.59 11.05
C ARG A 2 -16.30 27.89 10.84
N GLY A 3 -15.57 27.53 11.89
CA GLY A 3 -14.24 26.90 11.77
C GLY A 3 -14.24 25.44 11.31
N ILE A 4 -15.31 24.69 11.58
CA ILE A 4 -15.42 23.26 11.20
C ILE A 4 -15.73 23.12 9.71
N ALA A 5 -16.60 23.97 9.17
CA ALA A 5 -16.93 24.00 7.74
C ALA A 5 -15.70 24.36 6.89
N GLN A 6 -14.95 25.41 7.25
CA GLN A 6 -13.71 25.78 6.55
C GLN A 6 -12.62 24.71 6.60
N CYS A 7 -12.53 23.94 7.70
CA CYS A 7 -11.59 22.82 7.79
C CYS A 7 -12.03 21.63 6.91
N GLN A 8 -13.34 21.42 6.78
CA GLN A 8 -13.93 20.39 5.92
C GLN A 8 -13.73 20.74 4.44
N ASP A 9 -13.94 22.01 4.07
CA ASP A 9 -13.72 22.51 2.69
C ASP A 9 -12.23 22.47 2.31
N TYR A 10 -11.33 22.80 3.22
CA TYR A 10 -9.88 22.68 3.00
C TYR A 10 -9.42 21.22 2.85
N LEU A 11 -10.06 20.29 3.56
CA LEU A 11 -9.82 18.85 3.43
C LEU A 11 -10.39 18.30 2.11
N ASN A 12 -11.56 18.80 1.69
CA ASN A 12 -12.19 18.46 0.42
C ASN A 12 -11.38 19.00 -0.77
N MET A 13 -10.98 20.28 -0.77
CA MET A 13 -10.10 20.86 -1.79
C MET A 13 -8.76 20.13 -1.93
N LYS A 14 -8.24 19.53 -0.84
CA LYS A 14 -7.03 18.71 -0.89
C LYS A 14 -7.25 17.31 -1.45
N GLN A 15 -8.50 16.84 -1.50
CA GLN A 15 -8.88 15.56 -2.11
C GLN A 15 -9.09 15.67 -3.62
N ASP A 16 -9.47 16.83 -4.15
CA ASP A 16 -9.80 17.03 -5.57
C ASP A 16 -8.59 16.94 -6.53
N ASN A 17 -7.37 16.95 -6.00
CA ASN A 17 -6.13 16.90 -6.80
C ASN A 17 -5.21 15.72 -6.44
N LEU A 18 -5.76 14.62 -5.89
CA LEU A 18 -4.93 13.46 -5.47
C LEU A 18 -4.22 12.83 -6.65
N TYR A 19 -4.91 12.67 -7.78
CA TYR A 19 -4.31 12.09 -8.97
C TYR A 19 -3.14 12.91 -9.50
N GLN A 20 -3.27 14.25 -9.53
CA GLN A 20 -2.20 15.15 -9.93
C GLN A 20 -0.98 15.01 -9.02
N GLN A 21 -1.20 14.89 -7.71
CA GLN A 21 -0.12 14.64 -6.76
C GLN A 21 0.56 13.29 -7.01
N ILE A 22 -0.19 12.23 -7.35
CA ILE A 22 0.34 10.90 -7.60
C ILE A 22 1.34 10.90 -8.76
N HIS A 23 0.99 11.51 -9.91
CA HIS A 23 1.85 11.52 -11.09
C HIS A 23 2.88 12.66 -11.12
N SER A 24 2.92 13.52 -10.11
CA SER A 24 3.90 14.61 -10.03
C SER A 24 5.32 14.05 -9.97
N MET A 25 6.26 14.71 -10.68
CA MET A 25 7.69 14.33 -10.70
C MET A 25 8.28 14.24 -9.30
N LYS A 26 7.93 15.20 -8.42
CA LYS A 26 8.36 15.20 -7.02
C LYS A 26 7.91 13.92 -6.29
N ASN A 27 6.66 13.52 -6.44
CA ASN A 27 6.13 12.32 -5.79
C ASN A 27 6.74 11.04 -6.37
N LEU A 28 6.87 10.94 -7.70
CA LEU A 28 7.51 9.80 -8.37
C LEU A 28 8.97 9.64 -7.95
N PHE A 29 9.71 10.73 -7.78
CA PHE A 29 11.08 10.68 -7.29
C PHE A 29 11.19 10.16 -5.85
N PHE A 30 10.31 10.61 -4.95
CA PHE A 30 10.26 10.07 -3.60
C PHE A 30 9.81 8.60 -3.57
N ALA A 31 8.87 8.23 -4.43
CA ALA A 31 8.43 6.85 -4.59
C ALA A 31 9.56 5.94 -5.08
N PHE A 32 10.35 6.42 -6.05
CA PHE A 32 11.57 5.75 -6.49
C PHE A 32 12.56 5.54 -5.34
N LYS A 33 12.87 6.60 -4.56
CA LYS A 33 13.77 6.47 -3.39
C LYS A 33 13.27 5.39 -2.42
N LYS A 34 11.96 5.33 -2.17
CA LYS A 34 11.35 4.31 -1.31
C LYS A 34 11.42 2.91 -1.93
N ALA A 35 11.14 2.75 -3.22
CA ALA A 35 11.24 1.49 -3.94
C ALA A 35 12.67 0.93 -4.01
N ARG A 36 13.66 1.82 -4.07
CA ARG A 36 15.10 1.53 -4.13
C ARG A 36 15.66 1.03 -2.78
N LYS A 37 15.11 1.47 -1.66
CA LYS A 37 15.62 1.19 -0.31
C LYS A 37 15.84 -0.32 -0.12
N GLY A 38 17.04 -0.71 0.32
CA GLY A 38 17.45 -2.11 0.51
C GLY A 38 17.69 -2.91 -0.80
N LYS A 39 17.70 -2.24 -1.97
CA LYS A 39 17.86 -2.92 -3.28
C LYS A 39 18.87 -2.22 -4.20
N THR A 40 19.68 -1.33 -3.70
CA THR A 40 20.64 -0.50 -4.47
C THR A 40 21.61 -1.31 -5.31
N LYS A 41 22.05 -2.48 -4.81
CA LYS A 41 22.98 -3.38 -5.51
C LYS A 41 22.33 -4.22 -6.61
N LYS A 42 21.00 -4.25 -6.72
CA LYS A 42 20.28 -5.09 -7.69
C LYS A 42 20.38 -4.50 -9.10
N TYR A 43 20.70 -5.35 -10.10
CA TYR A 43 20.90 -4.96 -11.50
C TYR A 43 19.71 -4.15 -12.07
N TYR A 44 18.47 -4.60 -11.85
CA TYR A 44 17.28 -3.93 -12.35
C TYR A 44 17.07 -2.52 -11.77
N VAL A 45 17.58 -2.27 -10.55
CA VAL A 45 17.55 -0.93 -9.94
C VAL A 45 18.59 -0.05 -10.60
N LYS A 46 19.84 -0.53 -10.71
CA LYS A 46 20.93 0.19 -11.38
C LYS A 46 20.56 0.54 -12.84
N ARG A 47 19.94 -0.38 -13.56
CA ARG A 47 19.45 -0.13 -14.93
C ARG A 47 18.42 0.99 -14.98
N PHE A 48 17.47 1.01 -14.05
CA PHE A 48 16.47 2.09 -13.95
C PHE A 48 17.13 3.42 -13.60
N GLU A 49 18.13 3.44 -12.72
CA GLU A 49 18.88 4.62 -12.29
C GLU A 49 19.68 5.27 -13.42
N LYS A 50 20.27 4.48 -14.33
CA LYS A 50 21.03 5.02 -15.48
C LYS A 50 20.22 6.02 -16.32
N CYS A 51 18.89 5.81 -16.42
CA CYS A 51 17.98 6.66 -17.17
C CYS A 51 16.87 7.22 -16.30
N LEU A 52 17.16 7.55 -15.03
CA LEU A 52 16.17 7.88 -14.02
C LEU A 52 15.17 8.95 -14.45
N ILE A 53 15.67 10.10 -14.91
CA ILE A 53 14.82 11.23 -15.31
C ILE A 53 13.91 10.81 -16.47
N LYS A 54 14.44 10.16 -17.50
CA LYS A 54 13.65 9.65 -18.63
C LYS A 54 12.57 8.68 -18.16
N GLN A 55 12.89 7.73 -17.30
CA GLN A 55 11.94 6.75 -16.77
C GLN A 55 10.82 7.41 -15.95
N LEU A 56 11.15 8.37 -15.10
CA LEU A 56 10.16 9.09 -14.30
C LEU A 56 9.28 10.01 -15.15
N LEU A 57 9.84 10.68 -16.16
CA LEU A 57 9.07 11.50 -17.11
C LEU A 57 8.11 10.64 -17.90
N THR A 58 8.56 9.50 -18.45
CA THR A 58 7.69 8.55 -19.15
C THR A 58 6.54 8.08 -18.26
N LEU A 59 6.82 7.69 -17.02
CA LEU A 59 5.77 7.32 -16.06
C LEU A 59 4.80 8.46 -15.77
N SER A 60 5.30 9.68 -15.58
CA SER A 60 4.45 10.85 -15.34
C SER A 60 3.51 11.12 -16.53
N ILE A 61 4.02 11.04 -17.77
CA ILE A 61 3.22 11.22 -18.99
C ILE A 61 2.18 10.10 -19.14
N GLU A 62 2.56 8.84 -18.96
CA GLU A 62 1.65 7.71 -19.06
C GLU A 62 0.52 7.77 -18.03
N LEU A 63 0.86 8.16 -16.80
CA LEU A 63 -0.14 8.37 -15.75
C LEU A 63 -1.04 9.56 -16.10
N LYS A 64 -0.48 10.71 -16.45
CA LYS A 64 -1.24 11.91 -16.83
C LYS A 64 -2.23 11.64 -17.97
N SER A 65 -1.81 10.88 -18.98
CA SER A 65 -2.64 10.51 -20.13
C SER A 65 -3.55 9.29 -19.88
N GLN A 66 -3.55 8.72 -18.68
CA GLN A 66 -4.27 7.48 -18.33
C GLN A 66 -3.94 6.29 -19.25
N LYS A 67 -2.76 6.29 -19.86
CA LYS A 67 -2.25 5.18 -20.71
C LYS A 67 -1.35 4.20 -19.95
N TYR A 68 -1.20 4.41 -18.64
CA TYR A 68 -0.41 3.50 -17.82
C TYR A 68 -0.99 2.10 -17.88
N SER A 69 -0.15 1.14 -18.24
CA SER A 69 -0.43 -0.29 -18.18
C SER A 69 0.68 -0.98 -17.40
N GLN A 70 0.26 -1.91 -16.57
CA GLN A 70 1.16 -2.66 -15.74
C GLN A 70 1.89 -3.74 -16.56
N GLU A 71 3.17 -3.93 -16.31
CA GLU A 71 3.96 -4.99 -16.90
C GLU A 71 3.62 -6.37 -16.28
N PRO A 72 3.82 -7.46 -17.03
CA PRO A 72 3.60 -8.81 -16.52
C PRO A 72 4.41 -9.09 -15.26
N LEU A 73 3.78 -9.78 -14.32
CA LEU A 73 4.44 -10.19 -13.08
C LEU A 73 5.50 -11.25 -13.33
N ARG A 74 6.63 -11.14 -12.66
CA ARG A 74 7.66 -12.18 -12.66
C ARG A 74 7.43 -13.12 -11.49
N THR A 75 7.19 -14.38 -11.79
CA THR A 75 6.93 -15.43 -10.80
C THR A 75 8.18 -16.25 -10.56
N PHE A 76 8.46 -16.56 -9.29
CA PHE A 76 9.53 -17.47 -8.89
C PHE A 76 9.08 -18.30 -7.67
N ILE A 77 9.76 -19.41 -7.45
CA ILE A 77 9.49 -20.31 -6.32
C ILE A 77 10.55 -20.06 -5.25
N LEU A 78 10.09 -19.76 -4.04
CA LEU A 78 10.92 -19.73 -2.85
C LEU A 78 10.70 -21.03 -2.08
N ARG A 79 11.79 -21.73 -1.71
CA ARG A 79 11.72 -23.07 -1.09
C ARG A 79 12.05 -23.10 0.39
N ASP A 80 12.38 -21.96 1.00
CA ASP A 80 12.79 -21.86 2.38
C ASP A 80 11.85 -20.94 3.20
N PRO A 81 11.39 -21.36 4.40
CA PRO A 81 11.31 -22.73 4.94
C PRO A 81 10.18 -23.58 4.34
N LYS A 82 9.26 -22.96 3.64
CA LYS A 82 8.11 -23.59 2.94
C LYS A 82 8.12 -23.17 1.48
N THR A 83 7.82 -24.11 0.59
CA THR A 83 7.68 -23.83 -0.83
C THR A 83 6.55 -22.83 -1.09
N ARG A 84 6.90 -21.68 -1.65
CA ARG A 84 5.95 -20.61 -1.95
C ARG A 84 6.17 -20.09 -3.37
N LYS A 85 5.11 -20.01 -4.15
CA LYS A 85 5.11 -19.32 -5.44
C LYS A 85 4.92 -17.84 -5.21
N ILE A 86 5.94 -17.04 -5.50
CA ILE A 86 5.95 -15.58 -5.30
C ILE A 86 5.92 -14.89 -6.66
N SER A 87 4.96 -14.01 -6.85
CA SER A 87 4.89 -13.15 -8.04
C SER A 87 5.24 -11.72 -7.63
N LYS A 88 6.18 -11.12 -8.34
CA LYS A 88 6.62 -9.75 -8.10
C LYS A 88 6.39 -8.86 -9.31
N SER A 89 5.98 -7.62 -9.05
CA SER A 89 5.92 -6.57 -10.06
C SER A 89 7.31 -6.13 -10.49
N THR A 90 7.38 -5.51 -11.66
CA THR A 90 8.60 -4.88 -12.15
C THR A 90 9.00 -3.71 -11.24
N PHE A 91 10.22 -3.22 -11.41
CA PHE A 91 10.68 -2.10 -10.59
C PHE A 91 9.94 -0.80 -10.94
N ARG A 92 9.61 -0.62 -12.23
CA ARG A 92 8.82 0.48 -12.76
C ARG A 92 7.44 0.54 -12.07
N ASP A 93 6.71 -0.56 -12.06
CA ASP A 93 5.39 -0.64 -11.42
C ASP A 93 5.46 -0.44 -9.91
N ARG A 94 6.52 -0.94 -9.25
CA ARG A 94 6.72 -0.67 -7.82
C ARG A 94 6.90 0.81 -7.49
N VAL A 95 7.49 1.60 -8.40
CA VAL A 95 7.56 3.06 -8.24
C VAL A 95 6.14 3.63 -8.25
N VAL A 96 5.29 3.22 -9.19
CA VAL A 96 3.87 3.67 -9.24
C VAL A 96 3.11 3.26 -7.97
N HIS A 97 3.29 2.02 -7.50
CA HIS A 97 2.66 1.56 -6.24
C HIS A 97 3.08 2.42 -5.04
N HIS A 98 4.37 2.72 -4.92
CA HIS A 98 4.83 3.61 -3.85
C HIS A 98 4.32 5.04 -4.01
N ALA A 99 4.12 5.53 -5.24
CA ALA A 99 3.59 6.85 -5.50
C ALA A 99 2.12 6.98 -5.03
N ILE A 100 1.29 5.98 -5.34
CA ILE A 100 -0.12 5.92 -4.87
C ILE A 100 -0.16 5.84 -3.35
N VAL A 101 0.52 4.84 -2.77
CA VAL A 101 0.48 4.61 -1.32
C VAL A 101 0.93 5.83 -0.54
N ARG A 102 1.95 6.54 -1.03
CA ARG A 102 2.46 7.73 -0.37
C ARG A 102 1.41 8.83 -0.23
N ILE A 103 0.54 8.98 -1.21
CA ILE A 103 -0.54 9.97 -1.21
C ILE A 103 -1.76 9.47 -0.42
N MET A 104 -2.10 8.17 -0.54
CA MET A 104 -3.25 7.59 0.13
C MET A 104 -3.04 7.34 1.62
N ASP A 105 -1.82 6.98 2.03
CA ASP A 105 -1.48 6.63 3.43
C ASP A 105 -1.99 7.64 4.47
N PRO A 106 -1.78 8.95 4.32
CA PRO A 106 -2.24 9.93 5.30
C PRO A 106 -3.77 9.99 5.44
N ILE A 107 -4.51 9.68 4.36
CA ILE A 107 -5.97 9.71 4.34
C ILE A 107 -6.52 8.55 5.15
N PHE A 108 -5.98 7.36 4.96
CA PHE A 108 -6.43 6.14 5.64
C PHE A 108 -5.90 6.02 7.07
N ASP A 109 -4.67 6.46 7.32
CA ASP A 109 -4.01 6.31 8.63
C ASP A 109 -4.77 6.98 9.77
N LYS A 110 -5.50 8.06 9.48
CA LYS A 110 -6.35 8.77 10.44
C LYS A 110 -7.53 7.93 10.96
N ASN A 111 -7.98 6.94 10.18
CA ASN A 111 -9.16 6.14 10.49
C ASN A 111 -8.83 4.79 11.15
N PHE A 112 -7.55 4.43 11.25
CA PHE A 112 -7.16 3.17 11.88
C PHE A 112 -7.19 3.29 13.40
N ILE A 113 -7.63 2.22 14.04
CA ILE A 113 -7.57 2.12 15.50
C ILE A 113 -6.13 2.34 15.98
N TYR A 114 -5.99 2.88 17.19
CA TYR A 114 -4.68 3.24 17.72
C TYR A 114 -3.70 2.06 17.72
N ASP A 115 -4.16 0.88 18.07
CA ASP A 115 -3.35 -0.33 18.23
C ASP A 115 -3.14 -1.14 16.94
N SER A 116 -3.65 -0.66 15.79
CA SER A 116 -3.27 -1.22 14.49
C SER A 116 -1.80 -0.88 14.20
N CYS A 117 -0.93 -1.90 14.28
CA CYS A 117 0.52 -1.74 14.16
C CYS A 117 1.07 -2.11 12.77
N ALA A 118 0.26 -2.78 11.93
CA ALA A 118 0.72 -3.29 10.64
C ALA A 118 1.01 -2.17 9.63
N ASN A 119 2.25 -2.10 9.14
CA ASN A 119 2.69 -1.15 8.11
C ASN A 119 2.46 0.34 8.42
N ARG A 120 2.34 0.71 9.68
CA ARG A 120 2.20 2.11 10.10
C ARG A 120 3.54 2.69 10.55
N LYS A 121 3.79 3.94 10.17
CA LYS A 121 5.01 4.66 10.57
C LYS A 121 5.02 4.88 12.09
N GLY A 122 6.14 4.55 12.73
CA GLY A 122 6.30 4.66 14.18
C GLY A 122 5.63 3.55 15.01
N LYS A 123 4.87 2.65 14.39
CA LYS A 123 4.14 1.55 15.06
C LYS A 123 4.68 0.18 14.64
N GLY A 124 5.98 -0.06 14.80
CA GLY A 124 6.62 -1.33 14.50
C GLY A 124 6.44 -2.38 15.61
N ASN A 125 7.15 -3.51 15.47
CA ASN A 125 7.05 -4.63 16.41
C ASN A 125 7.30 -4.23 17.86
N LEU A 126 8.27 -3.35 18.13
CA LEU A 126 8.55 -2.89 19.48
C LEU A 126 7.36 -2.11 20.09
N PHE A 127 6.70 -1.27 19.28
CA PHE A 127 5.48 -0.59 19.72
C PHE A 127 4.37 -1.60 20.04
N ALA A 128 4.15 -2.59 19.18
CA ALA A 128 3.15 -3.63 19.38
C ALA A 128 3.41 -4.43 20.67
N LEU A 129 4.67 -4.79 20.95
CA LEU A 129 5.06 -5.49 22.18
C LEU A 129 4.81 -4.65 23.43
N LYS A 130 5.16 -3.35 23.41
CA LYS A 130 4.89 -2.44 24.53
C LYS A 130 3.37 -2.32 24.79
N ARG A 131 2.55 -2.23 23.73
CA ARG A 131 1.09 -2.19 23.86
C ARG A 131 0.53 -3.49 24.42
N PHE A 132 0.99 -4.62 23.93
CA PHE A 132 0.61 -5.93 24.44
C PHE A 132 0.96 -6.08 25.93
N ASP A 133 2.17 -5.68 26.34
CA ASP A 133 2.59 -5.76 27.74
C ASP A 133 1.73 -4.87 28.66
N LEU A 134 1.39 -3.67 28.18
CA LEU A 134 0.49 -2.75 28.88
C LEU A 134 -0.90 -3.38 29.07
N PHE A 135 -1.48 -3.97 28.01
CA PHE A 135 -2.79 -4.63 28.10
C PHE A 135 -2.73 -5.85 29.01
N LYS A 136 -1.67 -6.66 28.91
CA LYS A 136 -1.44 -7.81 29.79
C LYS A 136 -1.46 -7.39 31.25
N ARG A 137 -0.66 -6.40 31.64
CA ARG A 137 -0.61 -5.89 33.03
C ARG A 137 -1.96 -5.35 33.49
N LYS A 138 -2.66 -4.61 32.64
CA LYS A 138 -3.98 -4.05 32.98
C LYS A 138 -5.01 -5.13 33.25
N ILE A 139 -5.09 -6.18 32.40
CA ILE A 139 -6.08 -7.24 32.52
C ILE A 139 -5.76 -8.17 33.69
N THR A 140 -4.47 -8.44 33.95
CA THR A 140 -4.04 -9.35 35.01
C THR A 140 -3.81 -8.66 36.34
N ASN A 141 -4.21 -7.42 36.49
CA ASN A 141 -3.91 -6.66 37.70
C ASN A 141 -2.41 -6.78 38.10
N ASN A 142 -1.52 -6.37 37.19
CA ASN A 142 -0.05 -6.48 37.33
C ASN A 142 0.44 -7.93 37.52
N LEU A 143 -0.14 -8.90 36.82
CA LEU A 143 0.18 -10.31 36.83
C LEU A 143 -0.32 -11.09 38.06
N ASN A 144 -1.21 -10.51 38.86
CA ASN A 144 -1.80 -11.15 40.05
C ASN A 144 -3.01 -12.04 39.71
N SER A 145 -3.61 -11.90 38.50
CA SER A 145 -4.74 -12.68 38.07
C SER A 145 -4.53 -13.33 36.70
N LYS A 146 -5.25 -14.43 36.46
CA LYS A 146 -5.19 -15.13 35.17
C LYS A 146 -5.94 -14.37 34.10
N ALA A 147 -5.42 -14.36 32.86
CA ALA A 147 -6.07 -13.80 31.68
C ALA A 147 -5.86 -14.69 30.46
N PHE A 148 -6.74 -14.59 29.49
CA PHE A 148 -6.67 -15.32 28.23
C PHE A 148 -6.36 -14.38 27.08
N CYS A 149 -5.55 -14.86 26.12
CA CYS A 149 -5.25 -14.14 24.89
C CYS A 149 -5.74 -14.94 23.69
N LEU A 150 -6.71 -14.41 22.95
CA LEU A 150 -7.13 -14.96 21.66
C LEU A 150 -6.17 -14.53 20.57
N LYS A 151 -5.49 -15.50 19.95
CA LYS A 151 -4.68 -15.26 18.74
C LYS A 151 -5.42 -15.81 17.53
N ALA A 152 -5.85 -14.92 16.64
CA ALA A 152 -6.51 -15.27 15.39
C ALA A 152 -5.66 -14.88 14.18
N ASP A 153 -5.70 -15.67 13.11
CA ASP A 153 -5.07 -15.38 11.83
C ASP A 153 -6.00 -15.80 10.68
N ILE A 154 -6.04 -14.99 9.63
CA ILE A 154 -6.89 -15.24 8.47
C ILE A 154 -6.12 -16.11 7.47
N LYS A 155 -6.57 -17.35 7.33
CA LYS A 155 -6.02 -18.29 6.33
C LYS A 155 -6.22 -17.74 4.93
N HIS A 156 -5.18 -17.80 4.11
CA HIS A 156 -5.22 -17.34 2.71
C HIS A 156 -5.72 -15.91 2.49
N TYR A 157 -5.55 -15.02 3.46
CA TYR A 157 -6.02 -13.62 3.41
C TYR A 157 -5.80 -12.95 2.04
N PHE A 158 -4.61 -13.08 1.48
CA PHE A 158 -4.28 -12.45 0.19
C PHE A 158 -4.93 -13.12 -1.02
N GLN A 159 -5.31 -14.39 -0.93
CA GLN A 159 -6.00 -15.11 -1.99
C GLN A 159 -7.52 -14.88 -1.94
N GLU A 160 -8.07 -14.62 -0.76
CA GLU A 160 -9.50 -14.52 -0.50
C GLU A 160 -10.05 -13.08 -0.58
N VAL A 161 -9.17 -12.06 -0.68
CA VAL A 161 -9.62 -10.68 -0.76
C VAL A 161 -10.52 -10.44 -1.98
N ASN A 162 -11.74 -10.03 -1.72
CA ASN A 162 -12.68 -9.63 -2.76
C ASN A 162 -12.35 -8.20 -3.25
N HIS A 163 -11.92 -8.09 -4.51
CA HIS A 163 -11.55 -6.81 -5.09
C HIS A 163 -12.70 -5.81 -5.17
N LYS A 164 -13.96 -6.28 -5.31
CA LYS A 164 -15.13 -5.38 -5.32
C LYS A 164 -15.30 -4.72 -3.95
N ILE A 165 -15.23 -5.51 -2.88
CA ILE A 165 -15.33 -5.00 -1.50
C ILE A 165 -14.17 -4.04 -1.21
N LEU A 166 -12.95 -4.37 -1.62
CA LEU A 166 -11.79 -3.50 -1.45
C LEU A 166 -11.98 -2.17 -2.17
N LEU A 167 -12.42 -2.19 -3.43
CA LEU A 167 -12.68 -0.98 -4.20
C LEU A 167 -13.77 -0.12 -3.56
N THR A 168 -14.89 -0.71 -3.14
CA THR A 168 -15.95 0.00 -2.43
C THR A 168 -15.45 0.65 -1.13
N ALA A 169 -14.62 -0.06 -0.36
CA ALA A 169 -14.02 0.49 0.87
C ALA A 169 -13.11 1.69 0.58
N ILE A 170 -12.35 1.66 -0.52
CA ILE A 170 -11.51 2.78 -0.95
C ILE A 170 -12.35 3.94 -1.45
N GLU A 171 -13.39 3.69 -2.27
CA GLU A 171 -14.31 4.70 -2.82
C GLU A 171 -15.06 5.50 -1.75
N ARG A 172 -15.30 4.90 -0.58
CA ARG A 172 -15.89 5.62 0.56
C ARG A 172 -15.01 6.78 1.05
N LYS A 173 -13.69 6.69 0.85
CA LYS A 173 -12.72 7.68 1.34
C LYS A 173 -12.09 8.53 0.24
N ILE A 174 -11.99 7.99 -0.97
CA ILE A 174 -11.37 8.65 -2.12
C ILE A 174 -12.39 8.74 -3.24
N LYS A 175 -12.79 9.97 -3.56
CA LYS A 175 -13.80 10.26 -4.60
C LYS A 175 -13.18 10.56 -5.97
N ASP A 176 -11.84 10.70 -6.05
CA ASP A 176 -11.12 10.97 -7.29
C ASP A 176 -11.19 9.75 -8.23
N GLU A 177 -11.99 9.87 -9.30
CA GLU A 177 -12.21 8.81 -10.29
C GLU A 177 -10.93 8.36 -10.99
N LYS A 178 -9.98 9.28 -11.22
CA LYS A 178 -8.69 8.97 -11.87
C LYS A 178 -7.80 8.15 -10.94
N VAL A 179 -7.86 8.40 -9.64
CA VAL A 179 -7.19 7.55 -8.64
C VAL A 179 -7.83 6.17 -8.63
N MET A 180 -9.17 6.08 -8.64
CA MET A 180 -9.88 4.81 -8.69
C MET A 180 -9.58 4.04 -9.99
N TRP A 181 -9.50 4.73 -11.14
CA TRP A 181 -9.05 4.12 -12.39
C TRP A 181 -7.67 3.48 -12.22
N LEU A 182 -6.70 4.20 -11.66
CA LEU A 182 -5.33 3.69 -11.48
C LEU A 182 -5.30 2.49 -10.53
N ILE A 183 -6.08 2.52 -9.46
CA ILE A 183 -6.21 1.38 -8.53
C ILE A 183 -6.81 0.17 -9.27
N LYS A 184 -7.85 0.37 -10.08
CA LYS A 184 -8.47 -0.69 -10.92
C LYS A 184 -7.44 -1.26 -11.91
N GLN A 185 -6.60 -0.42 -12.54
CA GLN A 185 -5.51 -0.88 -13.40
C GLN A 185 -4.50 -1.75 -12.63
N ILE A 186 -4.12 -1.34 -11.44
CA ILE A 186 -3.21 -2.11 -10.58
C ILE A 186 -3.87 -3.42 -10.12
N LEU A 187 -5.13 -3.41 -9.76
CA LEU A 187 -5.87 -4.58 -9.28
C LEU A 187 -6.33 -5.50 -10.44
N GLY A 188 -6.62 -4.96 -11.60
CA GLY A 188 -7.15 -5.68 -12.77
C GLY A 188 -6.15 -5.95 -13.90
N GLY A 189 -4.94 -5.42 -13.82
CA GLY A 189 -3.93 -5.35 -14.88
C GLY A 189 -3.24 -6.64 -15.31
N GLY A 190 -3.93 -7.74 -15.29
CA GLY A 190 -3.55 -8.97 -15.98
C GLY A 190 -4.67 -9.41 -16.90
N ARG A 191 -4.70 -8.93 -18.12
CA ARG A 191 -5.43 -9.60 -19.22
C ARG A 191 -4.83 -10.98 -19.40
N THR A 192 -5.30 -11.95 -18.69
CA THR A 192 -5.17 -13.41 -18.88
C THR A 192 -5.06 -14.14 -17.54
N ARG A 193 -5.84 -15.19 -17.37
CA ARG A 193 -5.80 -16.35 -16.45
C ARG A 193 -4.87 -16.40 -15.22
N GLN A 194 -4.10 -15.34 -14.90
CA GLN A 194 -3.18 -15.29 -13.76
C GLN A 194 -3.79 -14.58 -12.52
N ARG A 195 -5.09 -14.77 -12.26
CA ARG A 195 -5.77 -14.21 -11.07
C ARG A 195 -5.07 -14.55 -9.75
N TYR A 196 -4.35 -15.66 -9.70
CA TYR A 196 -3.67 -16.12 -8.47
C TYR A 196 -2.31 -15.43 -8.21
N ALA A 197 -1.55 -15.08 -9.26
CA ALA A 197 -0.23 -14.46 -9.10
C ALA A 197 -0.31 -12.99 -8.64
N PHE A 198 -1.41 -12.35 -8.95
CA PHE A 198 -1.71 -10.95 -8.66
C PHE A 198 -1.81 -10.64 -7.16
N ARG A 199 -2.30 -11.60 -6.39
CA ARG A 199 -2.64 -11.44 -4.98
C ARG A 199 -1.46 -11.25 -4.05
N GLN A 200 -0.27 -11.77 -4.38
CA GLN A 200 0.89 -11.73 -3.47
C GLN A 200 1.75 -10.47 -3.57
N SER A 201 1.80 -9.77 -4.72
CA SER A 201 2.70 -8.63 -4.90
C SER A 201 2.10 -7.27 -4.60
N TYR A 202 0.77 -7.13 -4.64
CA TYR A 202 0.08 -5.84 -4.53
C TYR A 202 -0.67 -5.63 -3.23
N ILE A 203 -1.14 -6.70 -2.63
CA ILE A 203 -1.89 -6.60 -1.39
C ILE A 203 -1.06 -6.04 -0.23
N PRO A 204 0.28 -6.22 -0.14
CA PRO A 204 1.06 -5.48 0.85
C PRO A 204 0.91 -3.96 0.75
N VAL A 205 0.66 -3.44 -0.47
CA VAL A 205 0.42 -2.02 -0.70
C VAL A 205 -0.93 -1.58 -0.15
N PHE A 206 -1.97 -2.42 -0.35
CA PHE A 206 -3.33 -2.13 0.08
C PHE A 206 -3.74 -2.87 1.37
N ARG A 207 -2.88 -3.69 1.94
CA ARG A 207 -3.15 -4.50 3.14
C ARG A 207 -3.76 -3.70 4.27
N LYS A 208 -3.26 -2.49 4.50
CA LYS A 208 -3.72 -1.65 5.58
C LYS A 208 -5.07 -0.96 5.33
N TYR A 209 -5.61 -1.05 4.12
CA TYR A 209 -6.93 -0.48 3.79
C TYR A 209 -8.07 -1.49 3.95
N LEU A 210 -7.75 -2.72 4.31
CA LEU A 210 -8.70 -3.82 4.52
C LEU A 210 -8.89 -4.18 6.00
N SER A 211 -8.11 -3.56 6.88
CA SER A 211 -8.25 -3.63 8.34
C SER A 211 -9.05 -2.40 8.82
#